data_ced3e81c2b08de876d1d8940801dd991
#
_entry.id   ced3e81c2b08de876d1d8940801dd991
#
_cell.length_a   1.000
_cell.length_b   1.000
_cell.length_c   1.000
_cell.angle_alpha   90.00
_cell.angle_beta   90.00
_cell.angle_gamma   90.00
#
_symmetry.space_group_name_H-M   'P 1'
#
loop_
_entity.id
_entity.type
_entity.pdbx_description
1 polymer ?
#
loop_
_entity_poly.entity_id
_entity_poly.type
_entity_poly.pdbx_seq_one_letter_code
_entity_poly.pdbx_strand_id
1 'polypeptide(L)'
;MKKPFLFSAAALLLLTGAAAPESPEYTVSKHHNGPELYYYYADTVGNRLNDVRYAEAHPFCGDRALVREMKKYGYIGPAGELAIPYRFDAALNFGDLGFDKDLAVVRFAFRDELREFITPWTYGDSEMVLINRRGEAVTPRYEVIRPVAYGLAVVVETRRNHGLPVEIAEPNEVPDACKWGCIDKCGREVIPCIYDRIFGIGESLLLAQKEGKWGAVDSRGREVIPFIHDSCRYRNGREPVFGSDRDGGWPDVSRVTPGKGRIDMYAGGKKSVFDGLGRKLK
;
A
#
# COMPACT_ATOMS: atom_id res chain seq x y z
N MET A 1 29.50 -23.00 -62.95
CA MET A 1 28.35 -22.11 -62.69
C MET A 1 28.31 -21.83 -61.15
N LYS A 2 28.81 -20.67 -60.74
CA LYS A 2 28.81 -20.23 -59.31
C LYS A 2 27.70 -19.20 -59.17
N LYS A 3 26.74 -19.45 -58.26
CA LYS A 3 25.66 -18.52 -57.89
C LYS A 3 26.23 -17.47 -56.93
N PRO A 4 25.88 -16.17 -57.05
CA PRO A 4 26.32 -15.16 -56.13
C PRO A 4 25.41 -15.16 -54.87
N PHE A 5 26.06 -15.05 -53.69
CA PHE A 5 25.42 -14.77 -52.41
C PHE A 5 24.98 -13.31 -52.37
N LEU A 6 23.70 -13.08 -52.16
CA LEU A 6 23.15 -11.76 -51.83
C LEU A 6 23.38 -11.49 -50.35
N PHE A 7 24.20 -10.50 -50.05
CA PHE A 7 24.29 -9.88 -48.73
C PHE A 7 23.02 -9.04 -48.50
N SER A 8 22.20 -9.45 -47.55
CA SER A 8 21.11 -8.63 -47.03
C SER A 8 21.70 -7.55 -46.12
N ALA A 9 21.50 -6.29 -46.51
CA ALA A 9 21.84 -5.14 -45.68
C ALA A 9 20.93 -5.11 -44.45
N ALA A 10 21.50 -5.39 -43.30
CA ALA A 10 20.82 -5.14 -42.02
C ALA A 10 20.67 -3.63 -41.86
N ALA A 11 19.45 -3.14 -41.90
CA ALA A 11 19.12 -1.76 -41.58
C ALA A 11 19.41 -1.52 -40.09
N LEU A 12 20.40 -0.68 -39.85
CA LEU A 12 20.72 -0.11 -38.52
C LEU A 12 19.60 0.85 -38.15
N LEU A 13 18.60 0.38 -37.40
CA LEU A 13 17.61 1.27 -36.74
C LEU A 13 18.34 2.08 -35.70
N LEU A 14 18.59 3.34 -35.99
CA LEU A 14 18.95 4.35 -35.01
C LEU A 14 17.81 4.45 -33.98
N LEU A 15 18.05 3.97 -32.78
CA LEU A 15 17.24 4.25 -31.61
C LEU A 15 17.33 5.75 -31.31
N THR A 16 16.48 6.53 -31.94
CA THR A 16 16.14 7.87 -31.44
C THR A 16 15.45 7.66 -30.11
N GLY A 17 16.06 8.16 -29.02
CA GLY A 17 15.45 8.16 -27.69
C GLY A 17 14.10 8.88 -27.76
N ALA A 18 13.04 8.11 -27.92
CA ALA A 18 11.70 8.63 -27.72
C ALA A 18 11.59 9.00 -26.25
N ALA A 19 11.40 10.29 -25.97
CA ALA A 19 10.97 10.75 -24.67
C ALA A 19 9.74 9.92 -24.27
N ALA A 20 9.67 9.54 -22.98
CA ALA A 20 8.48 8.88 -22.47
C ALA A 20 7.26 9.74 -22.85
N PRO A 21 6.17 9.14 -23.35
CA PRO A 21 5.01 9.92 -23.76
C PRO A 21 4.58 10.78 -22.57
N GLU A 22 4.51 12.08 -22.79
CA GLU A 22 3.91 13.02 -21.84
C GLU A 22 2.51 12.50 -21.50
N SER A 23 2.10 12.69 -20.25
CA SER A 23 0.74 12.35 -19.84
C SER A 23 -0.24 12.96 -20.83
N PRO A 24 -1.21 12.18 -21.36
CA PRO A 24 -2.12 12.71 -22.36
C PRO A 24 -2.81 13.97 -21.82
N GLU A 25 -3.00 14.97 -22.65
CA GLU A 25 -3.65 16.25 -22.31
C GLU A 25 -5.15 16.12 -21.97
N TYR A 26 -5.59 14.93 -21.58
CA TYR A 26 -6.96 14.65 -21.21
C TYR A 26 -7.19 14.85 -19.72
N THR A 27 -8.26 15.55 -19.39
CA THR A 27 -8.73 15.74 -18.01
C THR A 27 -10.03 14.98 -17.77
N VAL A 28 -10.25 14.63 -16.51
CA VAL A 28 -11.50 14.01 -16.08
C VAL A 28 -12.59 15.08 -16.06
N SER A 29 -13.67 14.82 -16.79
CA SER A 29 -14.87 15.63 -16.82
C SER A 29 -16.04 14.85 -16.23
N LYS A 30 -16.99 15.57 -15.62
CA LYS A 30 -18.15 15.00 -14.96
C LYS A 30 -19.41 15.46 -15.68
N HIS A 31 -20.27 14.50 -16.05
CA HIS A 31 -21.63 14.78 -16.49
C HIS A 31 -22.59 14.54 -15.36
N HIS A 32 -23.47 15.51 -15.10
CA HIS A 32 -24.53 15.39 -14.10
C HIS A 32 -25.81 16.03 -14.66
N ASN A 33 -26.83 15.22 -14.91
CA ASN A 33 -28.14 15.66 -15.35
C ASN A 33 -29.24 14.83 -14.65
N GLY A 34 -29.80 15.37 -13.60
CA GLY A 34 -30.78 14.67 -12.78
C GLY A 34 -30.16 13.41 -12.15
N PRO A 35 -30.75 12.23 -12.38
CA PRO A 35 -30.22 10.97 -11.85
C PRO A 35 -28.99 10.46 -12.59
N GLU A 36 -28.69 11.00 -13.76
CA GLU A 36 -27.56 10.55 -14.59
C GLU A 36 -26.26 11.20 -14.14
N LEU A 37 -25.34 10.39 -13.63
CA LEU A 37 -24.01 10.79 -13.22
C LEU A 37 -23.00 9.84 -13.83
N TYR A 38 -22.06 10.37 -14.64
CA TYR A 38 -20.92 9.62 -15.15
C TYR A 38 -19.70 10.52 -15.37
N TYR A 39 -18.57 9.91 -15.52
CA TYR A 39 -17.28 10.56 -15.80
C TYR A 39 -16.80 10.18 -17.21
N TYR A 40 -16.02 11.05 -17.82
CA TYR A 40 -15.37 10.85 -19.10
C TYR A 40 -14.08 11.65 -19.19
N TYR A 41 -13.25 11.37 -20.17
CA TYR A 41 -12.03 12.13 -20.42
C TYR A 41 -12.24 13.03 -21.63
N ALA A 42 -11.82 14.29 -21.51
CA ALA A 42 -11.87 15.26 -22.58
C ALA A 42 -10.57 16.09 -22.63
N ASP A 43 -10.17 16.49 -23.83
CA ASP A 43 -9.09 17.43 -24.03
C ASP A 43 -9.53 18.88 -23.69
N THR A 44 -8.61 19.82 -23.85
CA THR A 44 -8.84 21.25 -23.54
C THR A 44 -9.88 21.93 -24.45
N VAL A 45 -10.19 21.33 -25.61
CA VAL A 45 -11.21 21.83 -26.55
C VAL A 45 -12.53 21.07 -26.48
N GLY A 46 -12.62 20.07 -25.59
CA GLY A 46 -13.84 19.33 -25.30
C GLY A 46 -14.01 18.03 -26.12
N ASN A 47 -13.02 17.61 -26.91
CA ASN A 47 -13.07 16.33 -27.59
C ASN A 47 -12.90 15.21 -26.58
N ARG A 48 -13.77 14.19 -26.67
CA ARG A 48 -13.69 13.03 -25.80
C ARG A 48 -12.59 12.08 -26.25
N LEU A 49 -11.89 11.49 -25.26
CA LEU A 49 -10.89 10.44 -25.50
C LEU A 49 -11.54 9.18 -26.11
N ASN A 50 -12.74 8.83 -25.63
CA ASN A 50 -13.57 7.73 -26.13
C ASN A 50 -15.04 7.99 -25.77
N ASP A 51 -15.94 7.12 -26.23
CA ASP A 51 -17.38 7.23 -25.93
C ASP A 51 -17.81 6.54 -24.64
N VAL A 52 -16.86 6.06 -23.85
CA VAL A 52 -17.13 5.33 -22.60
C VAL A 52 -17.57 6.29 -21.50
N ARG A 53 -18.59 5.85 -20.74
CA ARG A 53 -19.10 6.51 -19.54
C ARG A 53 -18.66 5.71 -18.32
N TYR A 54 -17.82 6.32 -17.49
CA TYR A 54 -17.29 5.67 -16.31
C TYR A 54 -18.12 6.00 -15.08
N ALA A 55 -18.35 5.03 -14.21
CA ALA A 55 -18.95 5.27 -12.90
C ALA A 55 -18.04 6.09 -11.98
N GLU A 56 -16.72 5.97 -12.18
CA GLU A 56 -15.67 6.76 -11.53
C GLU A 56 -14.46 6.84 -12.44
N ALA A 57 -13.77 7.97 -12.44
CA ALA A 57 -12.56 8.18 -13.22
C ALA A 57 -11.60 9.10 -12.47
N HIS A 58 -10.32 8.80 -12.57
CA HIS A 58 -9.24 9.55 -11.96
C HIS A 58 -8.29 10.13 -13.00
N PRO A 59 -7.54 11.17 -12.69
CA PRO A 59 -6.52 11.70 -13.60
C PRO A 59 -5.51 10.63 -14.02
N PHE A 60 -4.91 10.82 -15.18
CA PHE A 60 -3.80 9.98 -15.62
C PHE A 60 -2.61 10.13 -14.68
N CYS A 61 -2.04 8.99 -14.27
CA CYS A 61 -0.76 8.89 -13.57
C CYS A 61 0.25 8.22 -14.52
N GLY A 62 0.99 9.05 -15.26
CA GLY A 62 1.77 8.59 -16.41
C GLY A 62 0.85 8.09 -17.53
N ASP A 63 1.03 6.85 -17.95
CA ASP A 63 0.28 6.22 -19.05
C ASP A 63 -0.93 5.40 -18.60
N ARG A 64 -1.39 5.57 -17.35
CA ARG A 64 -2.56 4.84 -16.82
C ARG A 64 -3.47 5.78 -16.06
N ALA A 65 -4.78 5.58 -16.25
CA ALA A 65 -5.81 6.24 -15.45
C ALA A 65 -6.72 5.18 -14.83
N LEU A 66 -6.96 5.32 -13.53
CA LEU A 66 -7.87 4.46 -12.78
C LEU A 66 -9.31 4.81 -13.14
N VAL A 67 -10.08 3.78 -13.48
CA VAL A 67 -11.50 3.89 -13.83
C VAL A 67 -12.31 2.80 -13.16
N ARG A 68 -13.59 3.08 -12.94
CA ARG A 68 -14.54 2.10 -12.43
C ARG A 68 -15.73 1.95 -13.37
N GLU A 69 -16.08 0.71 -13.63
CA GLU A 69 -17.31 0.33 -14.29
C GLU A 69 -18.13 -0.53 -13.33
N MET A 70 -19.40 -0.16 -13.15
CA MET A 70 -20.23 -0.77 -12.10
C MET A 70 -19.54 -0.84 -10.74
N LYS A 71 -19.17 -2.04 -10.28
CA LYS A 71 -18.54 -2.28 -8.96
C LYS A 71 -17.04 -2.63 -9.05
N LYS A 72 -16.45 -2.64 -10.25
CA LYS A 72 -15.06 -3.07 -10.44
C LYS A 72 -14.17 -1.96 -11.00
N TYR A 73 -12.94 -1.93 -10.52
CA TYR A 73 -11.90 -1.02 -10.97
C TYR A 73 -11.00 -1.69 -12.01
N GLY A 74 -10.53 -0.91 -12.94
CA GLY A 74 -9.54 -1.23 -13.96
C GLY A 74 -8.75 0.01 -14.32
N TYR A 75 -7.89 -0.10 -15.32
CA TYR A 75 -7.10 1.05 -15.78
C TYR A 75 -7.15 1.15 -17.30
N ILE A 76 -7.30 2.37 -17.78
CA ILE A 76 -7.20 2.67 -19.21
C ILE A 76 -5.81 3.21 -19.53
N GLY A 77 -5.44 3.04 -20.81
CA GLY A 77 -4.24 3.63 -21.41
C GLY A 77 -4.52 4.97 -22.10
N PRO A 78 -3.48 5.60 -22.69
CA PRO A 78 -3.55 6.93 -23.25
C PRO A 78 -4.48 7.07 -24.45
N ALA A 79 -4.73 5.99 -25.19
CA ALA A 79 -5.68 5.98 -26.31
C ALA A 79 -7.10 5.63 -25.89
N GLY A 80 -7.36 5.52 -24.56
CA GLY A 80 -8.66 5.18 -24.00
C GLY A 80 -8.99 3.70 -24.01
N GLU A 81 -8.05 2.85 -24.37
CA GLU A 81 -8.17 1.39 -24.33
C GLU A 81 -8.13 0.87 -22.90
N LEU A 82 -8.85 -0.22 -22.63
CA LEU A 82 -8.82 -0.89 -21.34
C LEU A 82 -7.50 -1.67 -21.20
N ALA A 83 -6.49 -1.04 -20.60
CA ALA A 83 -5.14 -1.59 -20.44
C ALA A 83 -5.06 -2.67 -19.35
N ILE A 84 -5.81 -2.49 -18.26
CA ILE A 84 -5.96 -3.49 -17.18
C ILE A 84 -7.44 -3.69 -16.93
N PRO A 85 -7.95 -4.94 -17.10
CA PRO A 85 -9.38 -5.24 -17.04
C PRO A 85 -10.04 -4.88 -15.71
N TYR A 86 -11.36 -4.60 -15.74
CA TYR A 86 -12.20 -4.39 -14.56
C TYR A 86 -12.32 -5.66 -13.73
N ARG A 87 -11.50 -5.82 -12.71
CA ARG A 87 -11.45 -7.01 -11.87
C ARG A 87 -11.21 -6.76 -10.39
N PHE A 88 -10.81 -5.54 -10.04
CA PHE A 88 -10.47 -5.18 -8.66
C PHE A 88 -11.69 -4.61 -7.93
N ASP A 89 -11.85 -4.96 -6.66
CA ASP A 89 -12.91 -4.42 -5.81
C ASP A 89 -12.58 -3.05 -5.25
N ALA A 90 -11.29 -2.76 -5.10
CA ALA A 90 -10.76 -1.43 -4.88
C ALA A 90 -9.39 -1.31 -5.56
N ALA A 91 -9.01 -0.10 -5.90
CA ALA A 91 -7.72 0.19 -6.50
C ALA A 91 -7.30 1.63 -6.19
N LEU A 92 -5.99 1.89 -6.21
CA LEU A 92 -5.40 3.21 -6.11
C LEU A 92 -4.69 3.57 -7.41
N ASN A 93 -4.40 4.86 -7.60
CA ASN A 93 -3.60 5.26 -8.74
C ASN A 93 -2.17 4.74 -8.62
N PHE A 94 -1.50 4.65 -9.75
CA PHE A 94 -0.08 4.35 -9.78
C PHE A 94 0.73 5.44 -9.05
N GLY A 95 1.64 5.03 -8.17
CA GLY A 95 2.43 5.92 -7.33
C GLY A 95 1.76 6.43 -6.07
N ASP A 96 0.49 6.09 -5.83
CA ASP A 96 -0.19 6.45 -4.60
C ASP A 96 0.47 5.78 -3.38
N LEU A 97 0.22 6.35 -2.21
CA LEU A 97 0.75 5.89 -0.92
C LEU A 97 2.28 5.89 -0.82
N GLY A 98 2.99 6.59 -1.72
CA GLY A 98 4.45 6.68 -1.71
C GLY A 98 5.16 5.46 -2.30
N PHE A 99 4.45 4.55 -2.94
CA PHE A 99 5.05 3.50 -3.76
C PHE A 99 5.71 4.06 -5.02
N ASP A 100 6.50 3.23 -5.69
CA ASP A 100 7.07 3.59 -6.99
C ASP A 100 5.95 3.96 -7.96
N LYS A 101 6.22 4.96 -8.82
CA LYS A 101 5.26 5.47 -9.81
C LYS A 101 4.72 4.39 -10.77
N ASP A 102 5.41 3.26 -10.86
CA ASP A 102 5.02 2.14 -11.73
C ASP A 102 4.26 1.04 -10.97
N LEU A 103 3.91 1.28 -9.70
CA LEU A 103 3.18 0.36 -8.85
C LEU A 103 1.87 0.96 -8.34
N ALA A 104 0.84 0.13 -8.25
CA ALA A 104 -0.46 0.47 -7.66
C ALA A 104 -0.92 -0.61 -6.68
N VAL A 105 -1.55 -0.20 -5.59
CA VAL A 105 -2.22 -1.12 -4.66
C VAL A 105 -3.60 -1.42 -5.19
N VAL A 106 -3.92 -2.70 -5.31
CA VAL A 106 -5.26 -3.17 -5.67
C VAL A 106 -5.76 -4.19 -4.65
N ARG A 107 -7.08 -4.32 -4.55
CA ARG A 107 -7.74 -5.22 -3.63
C ARG A 107 -8.70 -6.16 -4.36
N PHE A 108 -8.70 -7.42 -3.92
CA PHE A 108 -9.71 -8.42 -4.26
C PHE A 108 -10.52 -8.71 -3.00
N ALA A 109 -11.83 -8.50 -3.03
CA ALA A 109 -12.70 -8.93 -1.94
C ALA A 109 -12.96 -10.45 -2.05
N PHE A 110 -12.96 -11.16 -0.93
CA PHE A 110 -13.52 -12.49 -0.86
C PHE A 110 -15.05 -12.40 -0.83
N ARG A 111 -15.68 -13.26 -1.61
CA ARG A 111 -17.09 -13.43 -1.77
C ARG A 111 -17.93 -13.10 -0.52
N ASP A 112 -18.63 -11.97 -0.55
CA ASP A 112 -20.04 -11.94 -0.16
C ASP A 112 -20.68 -10.66 -0.71
N GLU A 113 -21.66 -10.83 -1.59
CA GLU A 113 -22.44 -9.75 -2.19
C GLU A 113 -23.29 -8.99 -1.15
N LEU A 114 -23.26 -9.40 0.11
CA LEU A 114 -24.12 -8.87 1.18
C LEU A 114 -23.43 -7.84 2.10
N ARG A 115 -22.13 -7.57 1.96
CA ARG A 115 -21.45 -6.55 2.78
C ARG A 115 -21.10 -5.30 1.97
N GLU A 116 -22.10 -4.50 1.63
CA GLU A 116 -21.95 -3.21 0.93
C GLU A 116 -21.21 -2.12 1.73
N PHE A 117 -20.85 -2.35 2.98
CA PHE A 117 -20.32 -1.34 3.91
C PHE A 117 -18.96 -1.68 4.52
N ILE A 118 -18.11 -2.44 3.84
CA ILE A 118 -16.77 -2.68 4.35
C ILE A 118 -15.90 -1.48 4.00
N THR A 119 -15.47 -0.75 5.03
CA THR A 119 -14.45 0.29 4.88
C THR A 119 -13.19 -0.33 4.25
N PRO A 120 -12.41 0.41 3.45
CA PRO A 120 -11.24 -0.12 2.72
C PRO A 120 -10.16 -0.79 3.58
N TRP A 121 -10.36 -0.88 4.89
CA TRP A 121 -9.35 -1.21 5.88
C TRP A 121 -9.76 -2.33 6.86
N THR A 122 -10.80 -3.12 6.56
CA THR A 122 -11.19 -4.24 7.42
C THR A 122 -10.36 -5.48 7.11
N TYR A 123 -9.91 -6.18 8.17
CA TYR A 123 -9.20 -7.44 8.10
C TYR A 123 -10.15 -8.60 7.73
N GLY A 124 -9.63 -9.60 7.05
CA GLY A 124 -10.24 -10.93 6.98
C GLY A 124 -10.98 -11.29 5.69
N ASP A 125 -11.51 -10.32 4.93
CA ASP A 125 -12.34 -10.60 3.75
C ASP A 125 -11.75 -10.07 2.43
N SER A 126 -10.50 -9.60 2.44
CA SER A 126 -9.88 -9.05 1.24
C SER A 126 -8.40 -9.37 1.15
N GLU A 127 -7.89 -9.40 -0.06
CA GLU A 127 -6.46 -9.51 -0.35
C GLU A 127 -6.00 -8.29 -1.12
N MET A 128 -4.92 -7.70 -0.64
CA MET A 128 -4.25 -6.59 -1.30
C MET A 128 -2.96 -7.06 -1.97
N VAL A 129 -2.65 -6.47 -3.10
CA VAL A 129 -1.41 -6.76 -3.83
C VAL A 129 -0.92 -5.49 -4.52
N LEU A 130 0.38 -5.36 -4.66
CA LEU A 130 0.96 -4.39 -5.59
C LEU A 130 0.98 -4.99 -6.99
N ILE A 131 0.50 -4.21 -7.96
CA ILE A 131 0.57 -4.56 -9.39
C ILE A 131 1.47 -3.58 -10.13
N ASN A 132 2.09 -4.05 -11.22
CA ASN A 132 2.79 -3.21 -12.18
C ASN A 132 1.82 -2.63 -13.24
N ARG A 133 2.33 -1.79 -14.15
CA ARG A 133 1.53 -1.16 -15.22
C ARG A 133 0.92 -2.13 -16.25
N ARG A 134 1.31 -3.42 -16.22
CA ARG A 134 0.68 -4.49 -17.00
C ARG A 134 -0.43 -5.21 -16.24
N GLY A 135 -0.66 -4.83 -14.96
CA GLY A 135 -1.62 -5.49 -14.08
C GLY A 135 -1.11 -6.80 -13.48
N GLU A 136 0.19 -7.08 -13.59
CA GLU A 136 0.81 -8.28 -13.02
C GLU A 136 1.15 -8.02 -11.54
N ALA A 137 0.92 -9.01 -10.69
CA ALA A 137 1.26 -8.94 -9.27
C ALA A 137 2.79 -8.88 -9.07
N VAL A 138 3.24 -7.93 -8.27
CA VAL A 138 4.65 -7.73 -7.89
C VAL A 138 4.94 -8.28 -6.51
N THR A 139 3.92 -8.33 -5.64
CA THR A 139 4.03 -8.87 -4.28
C THR A 139 3.18 -10.13 -4.12
N PRO A 140 3.41 -10.93 -3.08
CA PRO A 140 2.41 -11.82 -2.55
C PRO A 140 1.12 -11.07 -2.21
N ARG A 141 0.06 -11.79 -1.92
CA ARG A 141 -1.19 -11.23 -1.43
C ARG A 141 -1.14 -11.06 0.07
N TYR A 142 -1.46 -9.88 0.54
CA TYR A 142 -1.50 -9.51 1.94
C TYR A 142 -2.92 -9.15 2.34
N GLU A 143 -3.29 -9.36 3.60
CA GLU A 143 -4.56 -8.85 4.15
C GLU A 143 -4.60 -7.32 4.14
N VAL A 144 -3.46 -6.70 4.40
CA VAL A 144 -3.31 -5.25 4.46
C VAL A 144 -1.99 -4.84 3.85
N ILE A 145 -2.00 -3.76 3.07
CA ILE A 145 -0.83 -2.98 2.68
C ILE A 145 -1.11 -1.55 3.13
N ARG A 146 -0.35 -1.06 4.10
CA ARG A 146 -0.53 0.27 4.66
C ARG A 146 0.79 1.03 4.74
N PRO A 147 0.90 2.21 4.13
CA PRO A 147 2.09 3.03 4.27
C PRO A 147 2.34 3.39 5.73
N VAL A 148 3.60 3.33 6.10
CA VAL A 148 4.12 3.91 7.33
C VAL A 148 5.18 4.95 6.99
N ALA A 149 6.05 5.30 7.90
CA ALA A 149 7.14 6.24 7.62
C ALA A 149 8.27 5.58 6.80
N TYR A 150 9.21 6.39 6.28
CA TYR A 150 10.52 5.97 5.72
C TYR A 150 10.47 5.19 4.39
N GLY A 151 9.43 5.39 3.58
CA GLY A 151 9.27 4.66 2.33
C GLY A 151 9.01 3.16 2.52
N LEU A 152 8.51 2.79 3.69
CA LEU A 152 8.05 1.45 4.00
C LEU A 152 6.52 1.41 4.06
N ALA A 153 5.96 0.27 3.73
CA ALA A 153 4.58 -0.07 4.02
C ALA A 153 4.52 -1.30 4.92
N VAL A 154 3.72 -1.24 5.97
CA VAL A 154 3.37 -2.42 6.76
C VAL A 154 2.50 -3.33 5.92
N VAL A 155 2.80 -4.61 5.95
CA VAL A 155 2.00 -5.67 5.35
C VAL A 155 1.61 -6.67 6.43
N VAL A 156 0.44 -7.24 6.27
CA VAL A 156 -0.09 -8.26 7.17
C VAL A 156 -0.37 -9.51 6.36
N GLU A 157 0.25 -10.61 6.74
CA GLU A 157 0.03 -11.93 6.21
C GLU A 157 -0.81 -12.74 7.19
N THR A 158 -1.94 -13.26 6.73
CA THR A 158 -2.72 -14.21 7.52
C THR A 158 -2.20 -15.62 7.29
N ARG A 159 -1.77 -16.29 8.34
CA ARG A 159 -1.55 -17.74 8.29
C ARG A 159 -2.90 -18.44 8.30
N ARG A 160 -3.55 -18.50 7.16
CA ARG A 160 -4.79 -19.27 7.03
C ARG A 160 -4.49 -20.75 7.21
N ASN A 161 -5.01 -21.32 8.29
CA ASN A 161 -5.33 -22.74 8.29
C ASN A 161 -6.49 -22.89 7.30
N HIS A 162 -6.19 -23.41 6.11
CA HIS A 162 -7.16 -23.65 5.05
C HIS A 162 -8.40 -24.34 5.63
N GLY A 163 -9.52 -23.63 5.75
CA GLY A 163 -10.81 -24.22 6.01
C GLY A 163 -11.66 -23.69 7.17
N LEU A 164 -11.19 -22.78 8.00
CA LEU A 164 -12.02 -22.18 9.03
C LEU A 164 -12.13 -20.67 8.81
N PRO A 165 -13.36 -20.11 8.81
CA PRO A 165 -13.54 -18.66 8.85
C PRO A 165 -12.95 -18.16 10.18
N VAL A 166 -12.04 -17.19 10.10
CA VAL A 166 -11.60 -16.46 11.27
C VAL A 166 -12.76 -15.52 11.63
N GLU A 167 -13.50 -15.81 12.67
CA GLU A 167 -14.46 -14.86 13.23
C GLU A 167 -13.68 -13.66 13.76
N ILE A 168 -13.84 -12.53 13.09
CA ILE A 168 -13.25 -11.26 13.50
C ILE A 168 -14.22 -10.65 14.49
N ALA A 169 -13.84 -10.67 15.77
CA ALA A 169 -14.71 -10.20 16.85
C ALA A 169 -14.89 -8.68 16.83
N GLU A 170 -13.88 -7.89 16.48
CA GLU A 170 -13.97 -6.43 16.41
C GLU A 170 -12.98 -5.85 15.39
N PRO A 171 -13.26 -4.64 14.80
CA PRO A 171 -12.41 -4.01 13.78
C PRO A 171 -10.97 -3.72 14.21
N ASN A 172 -10.70 -3.77 15.50
CA ASN A 172 -9.40 -3.46 16.11
C ASN A 172 -8.64 -4.69 16.61
N GLU A 173 -9.23 -5.88 16.56
CA GLU A 173 -8.56 -7.11 16.95
C GLU A 173 -7.93 -7.75 15.70
N VAL A 174 -6.61 -7.70 15.63
CA VAL A 174 -5.87 -8.49 14.64
C VAL A 174 -5.85 -9.92 15.17
N PRO A 175 -6.35 -10.90 14.41
CA PRO A 175 -6.30 -12.30 14.85
C PRO A 175 -4.86 -12.73 15.17
N ASP A 176 -4.66 -13.53 16.20
CA ASP A 176 -3.35 -14.10 16.59
C ASP A 176 -2.66 -14.87 15.44
N ALA A 177 -3.44 -15.26 14.43
CA ALA A 177 -2.96 -15.91 13.22
C ALA A 177 -2.27 -14.96 12.23
N CYS A 178 -2.39 -13.63 12.40
CA CYS A 178 -1.79 -12.65 11.50
C CYS A 178 -0.35 -12.33 11.93
N LYS A 179 0.54 -12.24 10.95
CA LYS A 179 1.91 -11.76 11.17
C LYS A 179 2.18 -10.52 10.32
N TRP A 180 2.92 -9.61 10.88
CA TRP A 180 3.23 -8.30 10.34
C TRP A 180 4.66 -8.25 9.88
N GLY A 181 4.87 -7.58 8.76
CA GLY A 181 6.17 -7.28 8.17
C GLY A 181 6.15 -5.91 7.49
N CYS A 182 7.18 -5.62 6.73
CA CYS A 182 7.23 -4.41 5.91
C CYS A 182 7.82 -4.68 4.53
N ILE A 183 7.27 -4.00 3.53
CA ILE A 183 7.80 -3.90 2.18
C ILE A 183 8.31 -2.49 1.90
N ASP A 184 9.27 -2.36 0.99
CA ASP A 184 9.73 -1.06 0.51
C ASP A 184 8.79 -0.50 -0.58
N LYS A 185 9.11 0.71 -1.06
CA LYS A 185 8.36 1.38 -2.13
C LYS A 185 8.32 0.61 -3.46
N CYS A 186 9.21 -0.36 -3.65
CA CYS A 186 9.26 -1.22 -4.82
C CYS A 186 8.56 -2.56 -4.60
N GLY A 187 7.91 -2.77 -3.45
CA GLY A 187 7.23 -4.00 -3.09
C GLY A 187 8.14 -5.13 -2.60
N ARG A 188 9.42 -4.87 -2.33
CA ARG A 188 10.35 -5.88 -1.82
C ARG A 188 10.21 -5.98 -0.31
N GLU A 189 10.15 -7.22 0.21
CA GLU A 189 10.16 -7.46 1.65
C GLU A 189 11.48 -6.96 2.25
N VAL A 190 11.36 -6.10 3.26
CA VAL A 190 12.49 -5.55 4.03
C VAL A 190 12.47 -6.10 5.45
N ILE A 191 11.28 -6.25 6.01
CA ILE A 191 11.06 -6.84 7.33
C ILE A 191 10.09 -8.00 7.14
N PRO A 192 10.50 -9.24 7.47
CA PRO A 192 9.68 -10.43 7.26
C PRO A 192 8.42 -10.42 8.13
N CYS A 193 7.36 -11.08 7.66
CA CYS A 193 6.10 -11.23 8.38
C CYS A 193 6.22 -12.24 9.54
N ILE A 194 6.92 -11.85 10.59
CA ILE A 194 7.16 -12.66 11.80
C ILE A 194 6.70 -11.98 13.10
N TYR A 195 6.33 -10.72 13.02
CA TYR A 195 5.93 -9.91 14.18
C TYR A 195 4.43 -10.02 14.44
N ASP A 196 4.03 -9.96 15.71
CA ASP A 196 2.63 -9.91 16.10
C ASP A 196 2.01 -8.56 15.77
N ARG A 197 2.81 -7.49 15.86
CA ARG A 197 2.45 -6.10 15.51
C ARG A 197 3.67 -5.29 15.11
N ILE A 198 3.49 -4.33 14.21
CA ILE A 198 4.51 -3.33 13.84
C ILE A 198 3.85 -1.95 13.70
N PHE A 199 4.49 -0.92 14.27
CA PHE A 199 4.07 0.47 14.16
C PHE A 199 5.26 1.37 13.83
N GLY A 200 5.12 2.24 12.85
CA GLY A 200 6.10 3.30 12.61
C GLY A 200 6.04 4.36 13.71
N ILE A 201 7.18 4.64 14.34
CA ILE A 201 7.31 5.69 15.32
C ILE A 201 8.53 6.56 15.03
N GLY A 202 8.34 7.86 14.92
CA GLY A 202 9.46 8.79 14.72
C GLY A 202 10.21 8.59 13.40
N GLU A 203 11.49 8.95 13.35
CA GLU A 203 12.24 9.16 12.12
C GLU A 203 12.85 7.90 11.49
N SER A 204 13.03 6.80 12.21
CA SER A 204 13.69 5.60 11.68
C SER A 204 13.41 4.32 12.43
N LEU A 205 12.52 4.35 13.43
CA LEU A 205 12.21 3.22 14.29
C LEU A 205 10.80 2.71 14.06
N LEU A 206 10.68 1.39 14.09
CA LEU A 206 9.43 0.66 14.10
C LEU A 206 9.32 -0.05 15.46
N LEU A 207 8.32 0.34 16.23
CA LEU A 207 7.97 -0.37 17.46
C LEU A 207 7.28 -1.67 17.07
N ALA A 208 7.72 -2.79 17.60
CA ALA A 208 7.21 -4.09 17.21
C ALA A 208 6.98 -4.99 18.41
N GLN A 209 6.06 -5.93 18.24
CA GLN A 209 5.82 -7.02 19.18
C GLN A 209 6.19 -8.34 18.49
N LYS A 210 6.91 -9.19 19.20
CA LYS A 210 7.29 -10.53 18.74
C LYS A 210 7.14 -11.51 19.89
N GLU A 211 6.37 -12.58 19.68
CA GLU A 211 6.09 -13.60 20.70
C GLU A 211 5.60 -12.96 22.03
N GLY A 212 4.69 -11.98 21.90
CA GLY A 212 4.13 -11.26 23.03
C GLY A 212 5.05 -10.23 23.68
N LYS A 213 6.33 -10.10 23.27
CA LYS A 213 7.28 -9.14 23.83
C LYS A 213 7.48 -7.95 22.92
N TRP A 214 7.58 -6.77 23.51
CA TRP A 214 7.81 -5.51 22.83
C TRP A 214 9.29 -5.20 22.70
N GLY A 215 9.66 -4.68 21.54
CA GLY A 215 10.97 -4.18 21.19
C GLY A 215 10.86 -3.15 20.05
N ALA A 216 11.97 -2.83 19.41
CA ALA A 216 11.97 -1.97 18.24
C ALA A 216 13.01 -2.43 17.23
N VAL A 217 12.70 -2.24 15.95
CA VAL A 217 13.60 -2.46 14.83
C VAL A 217 13.81 -1.17 14.05
N ASP A 218 14.92 -1.06 13.33
CA ASP A 218 15.13 0.02 12.38
C ASP A 218 14.42 -0.26 11.05
N SER A 219 14.49 0.70 10.12
CA SER A 219 13.90 0.59 8.78
C SER A 219 14.51 -0.53 7.90
N ARG A 220 15.55 -1.21 8.39
CA ARG A 220 16.20 -2.38 7.74
C ARG A 220 15.86 -3.69 8.47
N GLY A 221 14.99 -3.64 9.48
CA GLY A 221 14.63 -4.80 10.30
C GLY A 221 15.68 -5.21 11.34
N ARG A 222 16.72 -4.40 11.60
CA ARG A 222 17.71 -4.70 12.63
C ARG A 222 17.17 -4.33 14.00
N GLU A 223 17.30 -5.23 14.97
CA GLU A 223 16.89 -4.98 16.34
C GLU A 223 17.69 -3.82 16.96
N VAL A 224 16.98 -2.82 17.48
CA VAL A 224 17.51 -1.63 18.16
C VAL A 224 17.16 -1.65 19.64
N ILE A 225 15.94 -2.06 19.97
CA ILE A 225 15.49 -2.30 21.35
C ILE A 225 15.10 -3.78 21.45
N PRO A 226 15.71 -4.55 22.36
CA PRO A 226 15.48 -5.98 22.45
C PRO A 226 14.04 -6.35 22.81
N PHE A 227 13.55 -7.48 22.27
CA PHE A 227 12.20 -8.01 22.48
C PHE A 227 12.09 -8.75 23.83
N ILE A 228 12.20 -8.01 24.93
CA ILE A 228 12.14 -8.54 26.29
C ILE A 228 11.09 -7.84 27.15
N HIS A 229 10.41 -6.82 26.63
CA HIS A 229 9.54 -5.96 27.41
C HIS A 229 8.08 -6.45 27.35
N ASP A 230 7.39 -6.38 28.48
CA ASP A 230 6.00 -6.85 28.63
C ASP A 230 5.01 -5.85 28.04
N SER A 231 5.34 -4.55 28.12
CA SER A 231 4.53 -3.48 27.57
C SER A 231 5.37 -2.28 27.16
N CYS A 232 4.78 -1.42 26.34
CA CYS A 232 5.42 -0.20 25.88
C CYS A 232 4.44 0.96 25.78
N ARG A 233 4.95 2.19 25.87
CA ARG A 233 4.22 3.42 25.58
C ARG A 233 5.10 4.33 24.74
N TYR A 234 4.51 4.89 23.69
CA TYR A 234 5.16 5.91 22.89
C TYR A 234 4.53 7.27 23.18
N ARG A 235 5.37 8.29 23.41
CA ARG A 235 4.96 9.65 23.66
C ARG A 235 5.64 10.62 22.70
N ASN A 236 4.90 11.65 22.32
CA ASN A 236 5.44 12.81 21.63
C ASN A 236 5.54 13.97 22.63
N GLY A 237 6.73 14.16 23.19
CA GLY A 237 6.90 15.05 24.35
C GLY A 237 6.16 14.53 25.59
N ARG A 238 5.15 15.27 26.05
CA ARG A 238 4.32 14.87 27.21
C ARG A 238 3.06 14.09 26.82
N GLU A 239 2.64 14.16 25.56
CA GLU A 239 1.40 13.55 25.10
C GLU A 239 1.60 12.07 24.77
N PRO A 240 0.76 11.16 25.29
CA PRO A 240 0.77 9.76 24.91
C PRO A 240 0.20 9.62 23.50
N VAL A 241 0.95 8.99 22.61
CA VAL A 241 0.53 8.68 21.22
C VAL A 241 0.06 7.24 21.11
N PHE A 242 0.70 6.33 21.87
CA PHE A 242 0.41 4.90 21.86
C PHE A 242 0.70 4.27 23.22
N GLY A 243 -0.08 3.29 23.60
CA GLY A 243 0.19 2.41 24.76
C GLY A 243 -0.35 1.02 24.48
N SER A 244 0.43 0.00 24.75
CA SER A 244 0.04 -1.40 24.57
C SER A 244 -1.02 -1.88 25.57
N ASP A 245 -1.28 -1.08 26.60
CA ASP A 245 -2.26 -1.29 27.67
C ASP A 245 -3.61 -0.59 27.39
N ARG A 246 -3.73 0.10 26.26
CA ARG A 246 -4.96 0.79 25.86
C ARG A 246 -5.36 0.32 24.47
N ASP A 247 -6.63 0.01 24.36
CA ASP A 247 -7.39 -0.32 23.16
C ASP A 247 -6.60 -0.25 21.86
N GLY A 248 -6.22 -1.36 21.29
CA GLY A 248 -5.44 -1.66 20.08
C GLY A 248 -5.40 -0.68 18.93
N GLY A 249 -5.58 0.61 19.19
CA GLY A 249 -5.58 1.68 18.19
C GLY A 249 -4.21 1.87 17.55
N TRP A 250 -4.20 2.14 16.26
CA TRP A 250 -3.01 2.57 15.54
C TRP A 250 -2.52 3.90 16.09
N PRO A 251 -1.20 4.06 16.33
CA PRO A 251 -0.66 5.34 16.71
C PRO A 251 -0.96 6.38 15.61
N ASP A 252 -1.49 7.52 16.02
CA ASP A 252 -1.64 8.65 15.11
C ASP A 252 -0.27 9.27 14.84
N VAL A 253 0.43 8.72 13.84
CA VAL A 253 1.78 9.16 13.48
C VAL A 253 1.81 10.58 12.93
N SER A 254 0.66 11.17 12.55
CA SER A 254 0.59 12.57 12.12
C SER A 254 0.92 13.56 13.24
N ARG A 255 0.82 13.12 14.49
CA ARG A 255 1.15 13.91 15.68
C ARG A 255 2.60 13.79 16.14
N VAL A 256 3.43 13.01 15.44
CA VAL A 256 4.83 12.80 15.83
C VAL A 256 5.68 13.97 15.36
N THR A 257 6.28 14.67 16.32
CA THR A 257 7.27 15.71 16.03
C THR A 257 8.67 15.09 16.06
N PRO A 258 9.45 15.16 14.98
CA PRO A 258 10.81 14.65 14.95
C PRO A 258 11.66 15.08 16.14
N GLY A 259 12.43 14.14 16.71
CA GLY A 259 13.33 14.38 17.85
C GLY A 259 12.65 14.54 19.22
N LYS A 260 11.31 14.53 19.32
CA LYS A 260 10.58 14.61 20.59
C LYS A 260 10.00 13.26 21.06
N GLY A 261 10.16 12.21 20.28
CA GLY A 261 9.65 10.88 20.60
C GLY A 261 10.34 10.27 21.81
N ARG A 262 9.55 9.67 22.70
CA ARG A 262 10.01 8.88 23.84
C ARG A 262 9.29 7.56 23.89
N ILE A 263 10.06 6.50 24.13
CA ILE A 263 9.56 5.15 24.26
C ILE A 263 9.78 4.71 25.71
N ASP A 264 8.69 4.50 26.43
CA ASP A 264 8.71 3.89 27.75
C ASP A 264 8.50 2.38 27.61
N MET A 265 9.45 1.56 27.97
CA MET A 265 9.41 0.10 27.95
C MET A 265 9.38 -0.46 29.36
N TYR A 266 8.57 -1.49 29.59
CA TYR A 266 8.38 -2.11 30.90
C TYR A 266 8.70 -3.60 30.83
N ALA A 267 9.55 -4.08 31.76
CA ALA A 267 9.88 -5.50 31.89
C ALA A 267 9.98 -5.85 33.38
N GLY A 268 9.21 -6.83 33.83
CA GLY A 268 9.23 -7.25 35.26
C GLY A 268 9.01 -6.10 36.25
N GLY A 269 8.10 -5.18 35.93
CA GLY A 269 7.80 -3.99 36.75
C GLY A 269 8.85 -2.86 36.65
N LYS A 270 9.98 -3.07 35.94
CA LYS A 270 11.01 -2.03 35.77
C LYS A 270 10.75 -1.25 34.48
N LYS A 271 10.91 0.07 34.54
CA LYS A 271 10.79 0.98 33.42
C LYS A 271 12.17 1.29 32.84
N SER A 272 12.28 1.20 31.53
CA SER A 272 13.38 1.75 30.73
C SER A 272 12.84 2.79 29.76
N VAL A 273 13.57 3.86 29.55
CA VAL A 273 13.16 4.97 28.67
C VAL A 273 14.16 5.09 27.53
N PHE A 274 13.63 5.23 26.32
CA PHE A 274 14.43 5.40 25.12
C PHE A 274 13.99 6.66 24.37
N ASP A 275 14.89 7.26 23.62
CA ASP A 275 14.53 8.32 22.67
C ASP A 275 13.92 7.76 21.38
N GLY A 276 13.47 8.63 20.48
CA GLY A 276 12.89 8.25 19.18
C GLY A 276 13.84 7.51 18.23
N LEU A 277 15.12 7.44 18.57
CA LEU A 277 16.16 6.68 17.86
C LEU A 277 16.53 5.36 18.56
N GLY A 278 15.84 5.02 19.66
CA GLY A 278 16.09 3.80 20.42
C GLY A 278 17.28 3.86 21.36
N ARG A 279 17.88 5.03 21.60
CA ARG A 279 18.97 5.18 22.56
C ARG A 279 18.40 5.26 23.95
N LYS A 280 18.91 4.43 24.88
CA LYS A 280 18.48 4.42 26.25
C LYS A 280 18.80 5.74 26.94
N LEU A 281 17.79 6.35 27.54
CA LEU A 281 17.93 7.56 28.35
C LEU A 281 18.25 7.16 29.81
N LYS A 282 19.07 7.96 30.45
CA LYS A 282 19.47 7.77 31.87
C LYS A 282 18.32 8.10 32.81
#